data_733431f50d0ce1d435421a5b67940bd8
#
_entry.id   733431f50d0ce1d435421a5b67940bd8
#
_cell.length_a   1.000
_cell.length_b   1.000
_cell.length_c   1.000
_cell.angle_alpha   90.00
_cell.angle_beta   90.00
_cell.angle_gamma   90.00
#
_symmetry.space_group_name_H-M   'P 1'
#
loop_
_entity.id
_entity.type
_entity.pdbx_description
1 polymer ?
#
loop_
_entity_poly.entity_id
_entity_poly.type
_entity_poly.pdbx_seq_one_letter_code
_entity_poly.pdbx_strand_id
1 'polypeptide(L)'
;MKRIAALLFIVGLLITACANEPSVLPPTVAPAAAATAVVAPPTVSPDTPFKPYPAELPPAGPETTKHITLEVKDANVEVAPGIVMKAWTFGGTVPGPVVHVRQGDTVDFTLVNHGSMQHSIDFHAAETPWNKNYQSINPGESFSFTWTANQPGVFMYHCGTPPVIEHIASGMYGAIVVDPAQPLPPAREYVLVQSELYLTQQSDGYYYTDAGKAADIKPTYVVFNGHAGQYSGAPLMADPGQLTRLWIVNAGPTTFSAFHVIGALFQNTYADGNPANKQYGNQTVTIPPGGGYMVELRIPEAGLYPFVTHAFAYTGLGALGLIDVGNVPVPNMPVIH
;
A
#
# COMPACT_ATOMS: atom_id res chain seq x y z
N MET A 1 -33.95 44.97 -34.41
CA MET A 1 -34.59 45.05 -35.76
C MET A 1 -33.84 44.09 -36.70
N LYS A 2 -34.59 43.39 -37.53
CA LYS A 2 -34.25 42.47 -38.61
C LYS A 2 -33.89 41.04 -38.25
N ARG A 3 -34.96 40.20 -38.24
CA ARG A 3 -34.95 38.75 -38.41
C ARG A 3 -34.65 38.42 -39.88
N ILE A 4 -33.85 37.40 -40.15
CA ILE A 4 -33.80 36.76 -41.46
C ILE A 4 -34.06 35.27 -41.27
N ALA A 5 -35.19 34.83 -41.84
CA ALA A 5 -35.56 33.41 -41.93
C ALA A 5 -34.93 32.85 -43.22
N ALA A 6 -34.36 31.64 -43.13
CA ALA A 6 -33.92 30.90 -44.31
C ALA A 6 -34.81 29.69 -44.52
N LEU A 7 -35.37 29.58 -45.68
CA LEU A 7 -36.32 28.59 -46.19
C LEU A 7 -35.56 27.33 -46.61
N LEU A 8 -36.02 26.17 -46.20
CA LEU A 8 -35.59 24.87 -46.73
C LEU A 8 -36.34 24.56 -48.04
N PHE A 9 -35.65 24.24 -49.08
CA PHE A 9 -36.17 23.58 -50.29
C PHE A 9 -35.79 22.11 -50.26
N ILE A 10 -36.79 21.23 -50.21
CA ILE A 10 -36.62 19.78 -50.41
C ILE A 10 -36.95 19.50 -51.86
N VAL A 11 -35.95 19.00 -52.60
CA VAL A 11 -36.17 18.43 -53.95
C VAL A 11 -36.07 16.92 -53.83
N GLY A 12 -37.23 16.26 -54.02
CA GLY A 12 -37.29 14.81 -54.12
C GLY A 12 -36.91 14.35 -55.51
N LEU A 13 -35.97 13.44 -55.59
CA LEU A 13 -35.62 12.74 -56.82
C LEU A 13 -35.99 11.27 -56.66
N LEU A 14 -37.07 10.85 -57.38
CA LEU A 14 -37.46 9.45 -57.53
C LEU A 14 -36.56 8.78 -58.56
N ILE A 15 -35.70 7.86 -58.13
CA ILE A 15 -34.99 6.96 -59.04
C ILE A 15 -35.54 5.55 -58.85
N THR A 16 -36.23 5.05 -59.85
CA THR A 16 -36.61 3.65 -60.00
C THR A 16 -35.39 2.85 -60.44
N ALA A 17 -34.89 1.99 -59.56
CA ALA A 17 -33.81 1.04 -59.90
C ALA A 17 -34.42 -0.36 -60.02
N CYS A 18 -34.24 -0.97 -61.16
CA CYS A 18 -34.54 -2.38 -61.40
C CYS A 18 -33.68 -3.27 -60.50
N ALA A 19 -34.34 -4.16 -59.75
CA ALA A 19 -33.68 -5.13 -58.92
C ALA A 19 -33.08 -6.27 -59.76
N ASN A 20 -31.74 -6.37 -59.80
CA ASN A 20 -31.05 -7.62 -60.11
C ASN A 20 -30.76 -8.31 -58.78
N GLU A 21 -31.34 -9.44 -58.56
CA GLU A 21 -31.03 -10.29 -57.41
C GLU A 21 -29.59 -10.79 -57.52
N PRO A 22 -28.74 -10.59 -56.53
CA PRO A 22 -27.42 -11.24 -56.48
C PRO A 22 -27.59 -12.71 -56.07
N SER A 23 -27.08 -13.62 -56.88
CA SER A 23 -26.94 -15.04 -56.59
C SER A 23 -26.11 -15.22 -55.28
N VAL A 24 -26.77 -15.70 -54.23
CA VAL A 24 -26.11 -16.00 -52.95
C VAL A 24 -25.38 -17.33 -53.09
N LEU A 25 -24.06 -17.28 -53.16
CA LEU A 25 -23.21 -18.46 -52.99
C LEU A 25 -23.32 -18.94 -51.52
N PRO A 26 -23.37 -20.26 -51.28
CA PRO A 26 -23.39 -20.77 -49.90
C PRO A 26 -22.12 -20.37 -49.15
N PRO A 27 -22.20 -20.05 -47.85
CA PRO A 27 -21.02 -19.63 -47.09
C PRO A 27 -20.01 -20.79 -47.05
N THR A 28 -18.79 -20.51 -47.49
CA THR A 28 -17.65 -21.41 -47.32
C THR A 28 -17.35 -21.47 -45.82
N VAL A 29 -17.59 -22.62 -45.19
CA VAL A 29 -17.22 -22.83 -43.76
C VAL A 29 -15.70 -22.88 -43.71
N ALA A 30 -15.09 -21.83 -43.17
CA ALA A 30 -13.67 -21.86 -42.84
C ALA A 30 -13.41 -22.96 -41.79
N PRO A 31 -12.33 -23.75 -41.91
CA PRO A 31 -11.98 -24.74 -40.90
C PRO A 31 -11.83 -24.02 -39.55
N ALA A 32 -12.53 -24.55 -38.53
CA ALA A 32 -12.41 -24.03 -37.15
C ALA A 32 -10.93 -24.04 -36.75
N ALA A 33 -10.41 -22.87 -36.41
CA ALA A 33 -9.08 -22.74 -35.86
C ALA A 33 -9.01 -23.65 -34.61
N ALA A 34 -8.07 -24.58 -34.58
CA ALA A 34 -7.85 -25.42 -33.42
C ALA A 34 -7.61 -24.51 -32.21
N ALA A 35 -8.48 -24.63 -31.20
CA ALA A 35 -8.30 -23.91 -29.96
C ALA A 35 -6.96 -24.34 -29.33
N THR A 36 -6.00 -23.42 -29.31
CA THR A 36 -4.76 -23.62 -28.60
C THR A 36 -5.13 -23.83 -27.14
N ALA A 37 -4.81 -25.00 -26.58
CA ALA A 37 -5.02 -25.27 -25.18
C ALA A 37 -4.24 -24.24 -24.37
N VAL A 38 -4.93 -23.39 -23.62
CA VAL A 38 -4.33 -22.47 -22.67
C VAL A 38 -3.80 -23.33 -21.52
N VAL A 39 -2.49 -23.55 -21.49
CA VAL A 39 -1.84 -24.22 -20.38
C VAL A 39 -1.97 -23.28 -19.17
N ALA A 40 -2.62 -23.77 -18.11
CA ALA A 40 -2.71 -23.01 -16.86
C ALA A 40 -1.29 -22.76 -16.33
N PRO A 41 -1.02 -21.57 -15.76
CA PRO A 41 0.28 -21.29 -15.16
C PRO A 41 0.57 -22.28 -14.02
N PRO A 42 1.86 -22.59 -13.75
CA PRO A 42 2.23 -23.48 -12.67
C PRO A 42 1.74 -22.93 -11.31
N THR A 43 1.37 -23.84 -10.41
CA THR A 43 1.03 -23.47 -9.03
C THR A 43 2.30 -23.03 -8.31
N VAL A 44 2.26 -21.84 -7.70
CA VAL A 44 3.36 -21.27 -6.95
C VAL A 44 2.99 -21.15 -5.46
N SER A 45 4.00 -21.07 -4.60
CA SER A 45 3.81 -20.92 -3.16
C SER A 45 4.69 -19.81 -2.61
N PRO A 46 4.24 -19.09 -1.57
CA PRO A 46 5.09 -18.16 -0.84
C PRO A 46 6.18 -18.93 -0.07
N ASP A 47 7.28 -18.25 0.29
CA ASP A 47 8.37 -18.85 1.08
C ASP A 47 7.90 -19.23 2.50
N THR A 48 6.92 -18.50 3.02
CA THR A 48 6.23 -18.81 4.27
C THR A 48 4.72 -18.76 4.07
N PRO A 49 3.94 -19.65 4.71
CA PRO A 49 2.48 -19.57 4.67
C PRO A 49 2.00 -18.20 5.12
N PHE A 50 1.00 -17.65 4.41
CA PHE A 50 0.43 -16.35 4.76
C PHE A 50 -0.04 -16.30 6.22
N LYS A 51 0.36 -15.24 6.90
CA LYS A 51 -0.17 -14.81 8.19
C LYS A 51 -0.39 -13.30 8.13
N PRO A 52 -1.48 -12.79 8.71
CA PRO A 52 -1.70 -11.35 8.79
C PRO A 52 -0.48 -10.66 9.42
N TYR A 53 -0.05 -9.57 8.78
CA TYR A 53 1.06 -8.78 9.31
C TYR A 53 0.66 -8.21 10.69
N PRO A 54 1.49 -8.35 11.74
CA PRO A 54 1.18 -7.82 13.06
C PRO A 54 1.15 -6.29 13.01
N ALA A 55 -0.04 -5.72 13.22
CA ALA A 55 -0.22 -4.27 13.16
C ALA A 55 0.11 -3.57 14.47
N GLU A 56 0.18 -4.27 15.60
CA GLU A 56 0.51 -3.68 16.89
C GLU A 56 1.89 -3.01 16.84
N LEU A 57 1.96 -1.78 17.42
CA LEU A 57 3.22 -1.08 17.57
C LEU A 57 4.16 -1.89 18.47
N PRO A 58 5.32 -2.36 18.00
CA PRO A 58 6.27 -3.08 18.84
C PRO A 58 6.86 -2.15 19.89
N PRO A 59 7.34 -2.66 21.05
CA PRO A 59 7.94 -1.81 22.08
C PRO A 59 9.25 -1.17 21.59
N ALA A 60 9.48 0.10 21.95
CA ALA A 60 10.71 0.80 21.62
C ALA A 60 11.97 0.31 22.40
N GLY A 61 11.79 -0.54 23.43
CA GLY A 61 12.89 -0.93 24.32
C GLY A 61 13.37 0.21 25.24
N PRO A 62 14.08 -0.05 26.32
CA PRO A 62 14.55 0.96 27.28
C PRO A 62 15.81 1.71 26.86
N GLU A 63 16.63 1.14 25.98
CA GLU A 63 17.96 1.65 25.59
C GLU A 63 17.81 2.97 24.83
N THR A 64 18.77 3.89 25.03
CA THR A 64 18.86 5.16 24.30
C THR A 64 19.71 5.06 23.03
N THR A 65 20.47 4.00 22.87
CA THR A 65 21.14 3.64 21.61
C THR A 65 20.45 2.40 21.04
N LYS A 66 19.89 2.53 19.85
CA LYS A 66 19.17 1.47 19.14
C LYS A 66 20.07 0.86 18.08
N HIS A 67 20.50 -0.37 18.29
CA HIS A 67 21.23 -1.13 17.28
C HIS A 67 20.22 -1.82 16.36
N ILE A 68 20.10 -1.33 15.14
CA ILE A 68 19.10 -1.79 14.16
C ILE A 68 19.82 -2.36 12.95
N THR A 69 19.58 -3.62 12.65
CA THR A 69 20.04 -4.26 11.41
C THR A 69 18.86 -4.62 10.55
N LEU A 70 18.84 -4.14 9.31
CA LEU A 70 17.91 -4.60 8.29
C LEU A 70 18.66 -5.43 7.25
N GLU A 71 18.15 -6.62 6.99
CA GLU A 71 18.67 -7.49 5.95
C GLU A 71 17.80 -7.37 4.69
N VAL A 72 18.42 -7.06 3.57
CA VAL A 72 17.74 -7.14 2.28
C VAL A 72 17.67 -8.60 1.85
N LYS A 73 16.49 -9.05 1.41
CA LYS A 73 16.25 -10.41 0.91
C LYS A 73 15.26 -10.39 -0.25
N ASP A 74 15.52 -11.17 -1.28
CA ASP A 74 14.50 -11.56 -2.24
C ASP A 74 13.58 -12.59 -1.57
N ALA A 75 12.27 -12.46 -1.74
CA ALA A 75 11.30 -13.34 -1.11
C ALA A 75 10.07 -13.58 -2.00
N ASN A 76 9.46 -14.75 -1.89
CA ASN A 76 8.16 -15.04 -2.48
C ASN A 76 7.08 -14.75 -1.43
N VAL A 77 6.33 -13.66 -1.61
CA VAL A 77 5.36 -13.15 -0.62
C VAL A 77 3.95 -13.22 -1.20
N GLU A 78 3.01 -13.82 -0.46
CA GLU A 78 1.60 -13.72 -0.81
C GLU A 78 1.10 -12.30 -0.46
N VAL A 79 0.54 -11.60 -1.45
CA VAL A 79 0.07 -10.22 -1.33
C VAL A 79 -1.44 -10.06 -1.53
N ALA A 80 -2.10 -11.12 -1.97
CA ALA A 80 -3.54 -11.32 -2.02
C ALA A 80 -3.80 -12.83 -2.09
N PRO A 81 -5.02 -13.34 -1.81
CA PRO A 81 -5.29 -14.77 -1.83
C PRO A 81 -4.84 -15.44 -3.14
N GLY A 82 -3.82 -16.31 -3.07
CA GLY A 82 -3.25 -17.03 -4.21
C GLY A 82 -2.36 -16.19 -5.15
N ILE A 83 -2.08 -14.93 -4.82
CA ILE A 83 -1.20 -14.04 -5.59
C ILE A 83 0.15 -13.95 -4.89
N VAL A 84 1.14 -14.66 -5.43
CA VAL A 84 2.49 -14.72 -4.87
C VAL A 84 3.43 -13.83 -5.69
N MET A 85 3.93 -12.79 -5.04
CA MET A 85 4.83 -11.81 -5.62
C MET A 85 6.29 -12.19 -5.37
N LYS A 86 7.13 -12.08 -6.38
CA LYS A 86 8.60 -12.02 -6.24
C LYS A 86 8.96 -10.63 -5.74
N ALA A 87 9.16 -10.51 -4.44
CA ALA A 87 9.40 -9.24 -3.77
C ALA A 87 10.88 -9.03 -3.46
N TRP A 88 11.30 -7.76 -3.45
CA TRP A 88 12.50 -7.32 -2.77
C TRP A 88 12.08 -6.79 -1.40
N THR A 89 12.75 -7.21 -0.34
CA THR A 89 12.23 -6.97 1.01
C THR A 89 13.31 -6.49 1.96
N PHE A 90 12.89 -5.80 3.01
CA PHE A 90 13.65 -5.69 4.24
C PHE A 90 13.16 -6.75 5.22
N GLY A 91 14.04 -7.69 5.61
CA GLY A 91 13.72 -8.74 6.57
C GLY A 91 12.85 -9.91 6.05
N GLY A 92 12.56 -9.98 4.74
CA GLY A 92 11.80 -11.09 4.14
C GLY A 92 10.27 -10.89 4.17
N THR A 93 9.77 -9.70 4.53
CA THR A 93 8.34 -9.37 4.58
C THR A 93 8.02 -8.09 3.81
N VAL A 94 6.77 -7.90 3.43
CA VAL A 94 6.22 -6.67 2.87
C VAL A 94 5.04 -6.24 3.74
N PRO A 95 5.10 -5.04 4.36
CA PRO A 95 6.26 -4.16 4.46
C PRO A 95 7.41 -4.79 5.27
N GLY A 96 8.57 -4.15 5.28
CA GLY A 96 9.64 -4.45 6.21
C GLY A 96 9.21 -4.21 7.67
N PRO A 97 10.02 -4.63 8.66
CA PRO A 97 9.66 -4.56 10.08
C PRO A 97 9.45 -3.10 10.55
N VAL A 98 8.48 -2.91 11.44
CA VAL A 98 8.28 -1.61 12.10
C VAL A 98 9.46 -1.34 13.02
N VAL A 99 10.10 -0.18 12.84
CA VAL A 99 11.14 0.35 13.73
C VAL A 99 10.47 1.28 14.74
N HIS A 100 10.77 1.11 16.03
CA HIS A 100 10.21 1.96 17.08
C HIS A 100 11.31 2.49 17.99
N VAL A 101 11.45 3.81 18.05
CA VAL A 101 12.46 4.53 18.83
C VAL A 101 11.81 5.72 19.56
N ARG A 102 12.59 6.44 20.37
CA ARG A 102 12.11 7.65 21.06
C ARG A 102 12.89 8.87 20.56
N GLN A 103 12.28 10.00 20.66
CA GLN A 103 12.95 11.28 20.41
C GLN A 103 14.18 11.43 21.30
N GLY A 104 15.32 11.69 20.68
CA GLY A 104 16.63 11.76 21.34
C GLY A 104 17.42 10.45 21.32
N ASP A 105 16.82 9.31 20.94
CA ASP A 105 17.57 8.07 20.77
C ASP A 105 18.61 8.20 19.65
N THR A 106 19.75 7.59 19.87
CA THR A 106 20.77 7.36 18.83
C THR A 106 20.44 6.05 18.12
N VAL A 107 20.30 6.09 16.80
CA VAL A 107 20.12 4.91 15.97
C VAL A 107 21.45 4.55 15.33
N ASP A 108 22.01 3.44 15.73
CA ASP A 108 23.16 2.79 15.13
C ASP A 108 22.67 1.72 14.16
N PHE A 109 22.67 2.07 12.89
CA PHE A 109 21.99 1.32 11.83
C PHE A 109 22.98 0.58 10.93
N THR A 110 22.63 -0.65 10.58
CA THR A 110 23.35 -1.47 9.59
C THR A 110 22.38 -2.03 8.55
N LEU A 111 22.66 -1.81 7.27
CA LEU A 111 22.04 -2.50 6.14
C LEU A 111 22.96 -3.63 5.70
N VAL A 112 22.40 -4.84 5.53
CA VAL A 112 23.12 -6.00 4.98
C VAL A 112 22.38 -6.45 3.73
N ASN A 113 23.05 -6.53 2.58
CA ASN A 113 22.43 -6.89 1.33
C ASN A 113 22.64 -8.37 1.00
N HIS A 114 21.64 -9.20 1.27
CA HIS A 114 21.54 -10.59 0.84
C HIS A 114 20.64 -10.78 -0.41
N GLY A 115 20.21 -9.68 -1.03
CA GLY A 115 19.43 -9.68 -2.26
C GLY A 115 20.26 -9.97 -3.51
N SER A 116 19.60 -10.06 -4.65
CA SER A 116 20.22 -10.37 -5.94
C SER A 116 20.79 -9.17 -6.70
N MET A 117 20.52 -7.94 -6.24
CA MET A 117 20.93 -6.70 -6.88
C MET A 117 21.32 -5.62 -5.87
N GLN A 118 21.69 -4.42 -6.35
CA GLN A 118 22.01 -3.29 -5.50
C GLN A 118 20.78 -2.76 -4.77
N HIS A 119 20.95 -2.45 -3.49
CA HIS A 119 19.94 -1.83 -2.65
C HIS A 119 20.54 -0.79 -1.72
N SER A 120 19.71 0.10 -1.20
CA SER A 120 20.08 1.12 -0.22
C SER A 120 18.98 1.28 0.83
N ILE A 121 19.12 2.27 1.68
CA ILE A 121 18.11 2.68 2.65
C ILE A 121 17.98 4.19 2.65
N ASP A 122 16.79 4.69 2.83
CA ASP A 122 16.46 6.08 3.15
C ASP A 122 15.48 6.08 4.33
N PHE A 123 15.84 6.71 5.44
CA PHE A 123 14.97 6.94 6.58
C PHE A 123 14.47 8.38 6.54
N HIS A 124 13.17 8.60 6.31
CA HIS A 124 12.58 9.94 6.37
C HIS A 124 12.66 10.58 7.76
N ALA A 125 12.90 9.78 8.81
CA ALA A 125 13.13 10.26 10.17
C ALA A 125 14.55 10.78 10.40
N ALA A 126 15.50 10.49 9.51
CA ALA A 126 16.91 10.81 9.70
C ALA A 126 17.29 12.10 8.96
N GLU A 127 17.73 13.10 9.69
CA GLU A 127 18.26 14.35 9.15
C GLU A 127 19.74 14.17 8.76
N THR A 128 20.00 13.56 7.58
CA THR A 128 21.34 13.22 7.13
C THR A 128 21.51 13.45 5.63
N PRO A 129 22.72 13.81 5.14
CA PRO A 129 22.98 13.98 3.71
C PRO A 129 22.84 12.67 2.94
N TRP A 130 21.97 12.63 1.94
CA TRP A 130 21.69 11.45 1.12
C TRP A 130 22.95 10.85 0.48
N ASN A 131 23.86 11.71 0.01
CA ASN A 131 25.08 11.31 -0.68
C ASN A 131 26.17 10.73 0.23
N LYS A 132 25.91 10.65 1.54
CA LYS A 132 26.80 10.01 2.52
C LYS A 132 26.20 8.71 3.05
N ASN A 133 24.92 8.73 3.41
CA ASN A 133 24.32 7.67 4.21
C ASN A 133 23.30 6.79 3.43
N TYR A 134 22.93 7.19 2.20
CA TYR A 134 21.95 6.42 1.39
C TYR A 134 22.59 5.82 0.13
N GLN A 135 23.80 5.28 0.30
CA GLN A 135 24.54 4.66 -0.80
C GLN A 135 23.97 3.29 -1.16
N SER A 136 23.91 3.00 -2.46
CA SER A 136 23.58 1.65 -2.92
C SER A 136 24.77 0.72 -2.66
N ILE A 137 24.49 -0.43 -2.06
CA ILE A 137 25.46 -1.50 -1.78
C ILE A 137 25.18 -2.73 -2.63
N ASN A 138 26.23 -3.43 -3.06
CA ASN A 138 26.12 -4.64 -3.87
C ASN A 138 25.66 -5.85 -3.03
N PRO A 139 25.19 -6.93 -3.68
CA PRO A 139 24.99 -8.21 -3.03
C PRO A 139 26.21 -8.66 -2.22
N GLY A 140 26.01 -9.06 -0.98
CA GLY A 140 27.04 -9.48 -0.03
C GLY A 140 27.71 -8.36 0.74
N GLU A 141 27.44 -7.09 0.41
CA GLU A 141 27.98 -5.94 1.13
C GLU A 141 27.09 -5.52 2.31
N SER A 142 27.68 -4.76 3.22
CA SER A 142 26.98 -4.08 4.31
C SER A 142 27.43 -2.64 4.44
N PHE A 143 26.54 -1.80 4.97
CA PHE A 143 26.83 -0.38 5.22
C PHE A 143 26.20 0.05 6.53
N SER A 144 26.93 0.81 7.35
CA SER A 144 26.44 1.28 8.65
C SER A 144 26.58 2.80 8.75
N PHE A 145 25.62 3.41 9.42
CA PHE A 145 25.69 4.82 9.81
C PHE A 145 24.87 5.07 11.08
N THR A 146 25.20 6.18 11.75
CA THR A 146 24.53 6.56 12.99
C THR A 146 23.81 7.89 12.79
N TRP A 147 22.62 8.02 13.36
CA TRP A 147 21.84 9.24 13.36
C TRP A 147 21.04 9.38 14.66
N THR A 148 20.52 10.58 14.95
CA THR A 148 19.71 10.85 16.12
C THR A 148 18.26 11.07 15.71
N ALA A 149 17.31 10.44 16.40
CA ALA A 149 15.88 10.61 16.18
C ALA A 149 15.40 11.96 16.76
N ASN A 150 15.59 13.05 16.02
CA ASN A 150 15.35 14.42 16.51
C ASN A 150 13.87 14.79 16.52
N GLN A 151 13.08 14.29 15.56
CA GLN A 151 11.67 14.65 15.36
C GLN A 151 10.75 13.50 15.75
N PRO A 152 9.74 13.72 16.62
CA PRO A 152 8.74 12.73 16.93
C PRO A 152 7.75 12.61 15.76
N GLY A 153 7.24 11.38 15.53
CA GLY A 153 6.24 11.15 14.50
C GLY A 153 6.26 9.74 13.93
N VAL A 154 5.63 9.58 12.78
CA VAL A 154 5.65 8.34 11.99
C VAL A 154 6.14 8.64 10.60
N PHE A 155 7.16 7.90 10.18
CA PHE A 155 7.90 8.16 8.96
C PHE A 155 8.07 6.88 8.16
N MET A 156 8.22 7.04 6.85
CA MET A 156 8.59 5.96 5.95
C MET A 156 10.10 5.69 6.05
N TYR A 157 10.51 4.45 5.84
CA TYR A 157 11.82 4.12 5.32
C TYR A 157 11.67 3.28 4.04
N HIS A 158 12.59 3.42 3.11
CA HIS A 158 12.52 2.70 1.83
C HIS A 158 13.88 2.55 1.16
N CYS A 159 13.94 1.72 0.12
CA CYS A 159 15.11 1.66 -0.75
C CYS A 159 15.17 2.90 -1.66
N GLY A 160 16.32 3.56 -1.69
CA GLY A 160 16.59 4.75 -2.53
C GLY A 160 17.41 4.44 -3.80
N THR A 161 17.69 3.18 -4.09
CA THR A 161 18.43 2.78 -5.31
C THR A 161 17.56 3.04 -6.56
N PRO A 162 18.12 3.69 -7.60
CA PRO A 162 17.37 3.90 -8.86
C PRO A 162 17.15 2.59 -9.66
N PRO A 163 15.96 2.44 -10.29
CA PRO A 163 14.82 3.35 -10.27
C PRO A 163 13.97 3.18 -9.00
N VAL A 164 13.92 4.20 -8.17
CA VAL A 164 13.34 4.15 -6.80
C VAL A 164 11.89 3.65 -6.78
N ILE A 165 11.08 4.06 -7.78
CA ILE A 165 9.67 3.63 -7.90
C ILE A 165 9.54 2.10 -7.99
N GLU A 166 10.46 1.44 -8.70
CA GLU A 166 10.44 -0.02 -8.86
C GLU A 166 10.80 -0.73 -7.54
N HIS A 167 11.79 -0.22 -6.82
CA HIS A 167 12.21 -0.79 -5.53
C HIS A 167 11.08 -0.68 -4.48
N ILE A 168 10.41 0.49 -4.38
CA ILE A 168 9.28 0.67 -3.48
C ILE A 168 8.12 -0.25 -3.91
N ALA A 169 7.75 -0.26 -5.19
CA ALA A 169 6.66 -1.10 -5.69
C ALA A 169 6.95 -2.59 -5.56
N SER A 170 8.23 -2.99 -5.46
CA SER A 170 8.65 -4.38 -5.23
C SER A 170 8.64 -4.79 -3.74
N GLY A 171 8.25 -3.88 -2.82
CA GLY A 171 8.08 -4.22 -1.41
C GLY A 171 9.12 -3.62 -0.46
N MET A 172 10.07 -2.82 -0.96
CA MET A 172 11.16 -2.26 -0.15
C MET A 172 10.77 -0.97 0.56
N TYR A 173 9.89 -1.07 1.52
CA TYR A 173 9.44 0.02 2.39
C TYR A 173 9.02 -0.50 3.76
N GLY A 174 8.94 0.39 4.74
CA GLY A 174 8.39 0.13 6.06
C GLY A 174 8.14 1.43 6.82
N ALA A 175 7.80 1.31 8.10
CA ALA A 175 7.52 2.43 8.97
C ALA A 175 8.52 2.51 10.13
N ILE A 176 8.86 3.74 10.51
CA ILE A 176 9.53 4.05 11.76
C ILE A 176 8.65 5.00 12.58
N VAL A 177 8.40 4.63 13.83
CA VAL A 177 7.72 5.47 14.82
C VAL A 177 8.76 6.03 15.77
N VAL A 178 8.72 7.33 15.97
CA VAL A 178 9.55 8.06 16.93
C VAL A 178 8.63 8.64 18.00
N ASP A 179 8.61 8.04 19.18
CA ASP A 179 7.84 8.57 20.31
C ASP A 179 8.33 9.96 20.70
N PRO A 180 7.43 10.91 21.05
CA PRO A 180 7.85 12.20 21.57
C PRO A 180 8.53 12.06 22.94
N ALA A 181 9.42 12.99 23.27
CA ALA A 181 10.07 13.06 24.57
C ALA A 181 9.06 13.17 25.73
N GLN A 182 7.93 13.82 25.50
CA GLN A 182 6.78 13.82 26.40
C GLN A 182 5.89 12.63 26.05
N PRO A 183 5.75 11.63 26.94
CA PRO A 183 4.96 10.45 26.64
C PRO A 183 3.51 10.78 26.24
N LEU A 184 3.02 10.13 25.21
CA LEU A 184 1.62 10.22 24.82
C LEU A 184 0.73 9.48 25.84
N PRO A 185 -0.56 9.85 25.98
CA PRO A 185 -1.51 9.09 26.79
C PRO A 185 -1.53 7.61 26.38
N PRO A 186 -1.68 6.67 27.33
CA PRO A 186 -1.79 5.24 27.01
C PRO A 186 -2.93 4.98 26.02
N ALA A 187 -2.65 4.20 25.01
CA ALA A 187 -3.59 3.83 23.95
C ALA A 187 -3.37 2.38 23.51
N ARG A 188 -4.35 1.82 22.79
CA ARG A 188 -4.13 0.66 21.92
C ARG A 188 -3.53 1.18 20.63
N GLU A 189 -2.33 0.72 20.27
CA GLU A 189 -1.56 1.33 19.18
C GLU A 189 -1.32 0.36 18.03
N TYR A 190 -1.54 0.85 16.81
CA TYR A 190 -1.35 0.09 15.58
C TYR A 190 -0.58 0.91 14.55
N VAL A 191 0.22 0.22 13.73
CA VAL A 191 0.94 0.80 12.58
C VAL A 191 0.35 0.25 11.30
N LEU A 192 -0.08 1.13 10.42
CA LEU A 192 -0.63 0.80 9.11
C LEU A 192 0.22 1.43 8.01
N VAL A 193 0.75 0.63 7.11
CA VAL A 193 1.48 1.09 5.93
C VAL A 193 0.62 0.83 4.70
N GLN A 194 0.05 1.89 4.12
CA GLN A 194 -0.61 1.79 2.82
C GLN A 194 0.43 1.77 1.72
N SER A 195 0.23 0.92 0.72
CA SER A 195 1.10 0.87 -0.48
C SER A 195 0.35 0.38 -1.71
N GLU A 196 0.96 0.61 -2.87
CA GLU A 196 0.46 0.20 -4.17
C GLU A 196 1.32 -0.92 -4.72
N LEU A 197 0.69 -1.97 -5.26
CA LEU A 197 1.34 -3.09 -5.92
C LEU A 197 0.97 -3.08 -7.40
N TYR A 198 1.97 -3.03 -8.25
CA TYR A 198 1.84 -2.99 -9.71
C TYR A 198 2.36 -4.31 -10.27
N LEU A 199 1.47 -5.28 -10.51
CA LEU A 199 1.85 -6.67 -10.71
C LEU A 199 1.46 -7.18 -12.09
N THR A 200 2.35 -7.99 -12.69
CA THR A 200 2.08 -8.81 -13.87
C THR A 200 2.57 -10.22 -13.64
N GLN A 201 1.71 -11.22 -13.93
CA GLN A 201 2.07 -12.63 -13.82
C GLN A 201 3.01 -13.03 -14.95
N GLN A 202 4.07 -13.77 -14.64
CA GLN A 202 5.00 -14.32 -15.59
C GLN A 202 4.73 -15.82 -15.85
N SER A 203 5.41 -16.39 -16.83
CA SER A 203 5.23 -17.79 -17.24
C SER A 203 5.61 -18.82 -16.16
N ASP A 204 6.40 -18.43 -15.15
CA ASP A 204 6.74 -19.25 -13.98
C ASP A 204 5.63 -19.27 -12.91
N GLY A 205 4.52 -18.53 -13.14
CA GLY A 205 3.35 -18.44 -12.28
C GLY A 205 3.43 -17.39 -11.19
N TYR A 206 4.60 -16.82 -10.91
CA TYR A 206 4.78 -15.73 -9.96
C TYR A 206 4.39 -14.38 -10.56
N TYR A 207 4.12 -13.44 -9.67
CA TYR A 207 3.86 -12.05 -10.02
C TYR A 207 5.12 -11.20 -9.78
N TYR A 208 5.40 -10.31 -10.71
CA TYR A 208 6.53 -9.39 -10.67
C TYR A 208 6.04 -7.97 -10.75
N THR A 209 6.81 -7.04 -10.20
CA THR A 209 6.56 -5.61 -10.37
C THR A 209 6.60 -5.23 -11.84
N ASP A 210 5.57 -4.52 -12.29
CA ASP A 210 5.41 -4.01 -13.64
C ASP A 210 5.68 -2.50 -13.65
N ALA A 211 6.87 -2.12 -14.12
CA ALA A 211 7.30 -0.74 -14.18
C ALA A 211 6.40 0.13 -15.10
N GLY A 212 5.80 -0.47 -16.15
CA GLY A 212 4.86 0.22 -17.03
C GLY A 212 3.56 0.57 -16.30
N LYS A 213 2.99 -0.38 -15.57
CA LYS A 213 1.82 -0.11 -14.72
C LYS A 213 2.11 0.93 -13.64
N ALA A 214 3.32 0.89 -13.04
CA ALA A 214 3.73 1.86 -12.05
C ALA A 214 3.86 3.27 -12.65
N ALA A 215 4.46 3.40 -13.84
CA ALA A 215 4.55 4.67 -14.56
C ALA A 215 3.17 5.23 -14.98
N ASP A 216 2.24 4.35 -15.33
CA ASP A 216 0.86 4.68 -15.71
C ASP A 216 -0.07 4.90 -14.50
N ILE A 217 0.40 4.68 -13.27
CA ILE A 217 -0.40 4.76 -12.02
C ILE A 217 -1.63 3.83 -12.09
N LYS A 218 -1.40 2.56 -12.50
CA LYS A 218 -2.43 1.53 -12.61
C LYS A 218 -2.16 0.39 -11.62
N PRO A 219 -2.37 0.59 -10.30
CA PRO A 219 -2.09 -0.44 -9.32
C PRO A 219 -2.99 -1.67 -9.53
N THR A 220 -2.40 -2.84 -9.37
CA THR A 220 -3.13 -4.11 -9.34
C THR A 220 -3.82 -4.29 -7.99
N TYR A 221 -3.12 -3.91 -6.91
CA TYR A 221 -3.65 -3.86 -5.55
C TYR A 221 -3.21 -2.58 -4.86
N VAL A 222 -4.03 -2.09 -3.94
CA VAL A 222 -3.66 -1.10 -2.92
C VAL A 222 -3.95 -1.74 -1.58
N VAL A 223 -2.96 -1.79 -0.70
CA VAL A 223 -3.00 -2.66 0.47
C VAL A 223 -2.62 -1.91 1.75
N PHE A 224 -3.08 -2.41 2.89
CA PHE A 224 -2.50 -2.08 4.20
C PHE A 224 -1.61 -3.23 4.65
N ASN A 225 -0.37 -2.90 5.03
CA ASN A 225 0.64 -3.84 5.51
C ASN A 225 0.87 -5.03 4.55
N GLY A 226 0.93 -4.73 3.24
CA GLY A 226 1.46 -5.64 2.22
C GLY A 226 0.51 -6.71 1.68
N HIS A 227 -0.71 -6.85 2.22
CA HIS A 227 -1.66 -7.85 1.72
C HIS A 227 -3.08 -7.28 1.60
N ALA A 228 -3.76 -7.58 0.49
CA ALA A 228 -5.10 -7.08 0.19
C ALA A 228 -6.12 -7.59 1.22
N GLY A 229 -6.77 -6.67 1.90
CA GLY A 229 -7.89 -6.95 2.80
C GLY A 229 -7.59 -7.86 4.00
N GLN A 230 -6.33 -8.07 4.39
CA GLN A 230 -5.95 -9.00 5.45
C GLN A 230 -6.67 -8.75 6.78
N TYR A 231 -6.91 -7.49 7.10
CA TYR A 231 -7.58 -7.11 8.34
C TYR A 231 -9.11 -7.20 8.28
N SER A 232 -9.68 -7.69 7.18
CA SER A 232 -11.09 -8.08 7.12
C SER A 232 -11.32 -9.44 7.78
N GLY A 233 -10.34 -10.35 7.68
CA GLY A 233 -10.36 -11.66 8.33
C GLY A 233 -9.63 -11.70 9.69
N ALA A 234 -8.75 -10.72 9.95
CA ALA A 234 -7.99 -10.56 11.19
C ALA A 234 -8.08 -9.11 11.68
N PRO A 235 -9.23 -8.66 12.22
CA PRO A 235 -9.47 -7.28 12.61
C PRO A 235 -8.50 -6.76 13.66
N LEU A 236 -8.28 -5.44 13.67
CA LEU A 236 -7.63 -4.73 14.76
C LEU A 236 -8.58 -4.69 15.96
N MET A 237 -8.11 -5.05 17.13
CA MET A 237 -8.97 -5.17 18.33
C MET A 237 -8.97 -3.88 19.15
N ALA A 238 -10.12 -3.47 19.65
CA ALA A 238 -10.24 -2.36 20.59
C ALA A 238 -11.36 -2.63 21.62
N ASP A 239 -11.26 -2.05 22.80
CA ASP A 239 -12.36 -2.07 23.77
C ASP A 239 -13.25 -0.84 23.60
N PRO A 240 -14.57 -0.94 23.90
CA PRO A 240 -15.46 0.21 23.84
C PRO A 240 -14.95 1.38 24.71
N GLY A 241 -14.82 2.56 24.10
CA GLY A 241 -14.32 3.77 24.76
C GLY A 241 -12.81 3.81 25.00
N GLN A 242 -12.06 2.76 24.67
CA GLN A 242 -10.59 2.76 24.73
C GLN A 242 -10.00 3.75 23.74
N LEU A 243 -8.94 4.47 24.13
CA LEU A 243 -8.18 5.27 23.19
C LEU A 243 -7.44 4.34 22.23
N THR A 244 -7.75 4.44 20.97
CA THR A 244 -7.05 3.74 19.88
C THR A 244 -6.25 4.77 19.10
N ARG A 245 -4.98 4.46 18.86
CA ARG A 245 -4.05 5.29 18.10
C ARG A 245 -3.56 4.54 16.89
N LEU A 246 -3.73 5.12 15.70
CA LEU A 246 -3.25 4.55 14.46
C LEU A 246 -2.11 5.42 13.93
N TRP A 247 -0.95 4.82 13.77
CA TRP A 247 0.20 5.38 13.09
C TRP A 247 0.17 4.92 11.64
N ILE A 248 0.01 5.85 10.70
CA ILE A 248 -0.26 5.54 9.31
C ILE A 248 0.86 6.11 8.45
N VAL A 249 1.46 5.27 7.60
CA VAL A 249 2.38 5.68 6.54
C VAL A 249 1.73 5.38 5.21
N ASN A 250 1.82 6.31 4.28
CA ASN A 250 1.53 6.03 2.88
C ASN A 250 2.84 5.87 2.12
N ALA A 251 3.28 4.62 1.94
CA ALA A 251 4.49 4.31 1.19
C ALA A 251 4.34 4.58 -0.31
N GLY A 252 3.14 4.75 -0.80
CA GLY A 252 2.87 5.02 -2.21
C GLY A 252 3.21 3.82 -3.10
N PRO A 253 4.00 4.00 -4.18
CA PRO A 253 4.91 5.13 -4.44
C PRO A 253 4.27 6.39 -5.04
N THR A 254 3.02 6.35 -5.48
CA THR A 254 2.51 7.46 -6.33
C THR A 254 1.19 8.06 -5.84
N THR A 255 0.25 7.26 -5.28
CA THR A 255 -1.09 7.73 -4.97
C THR A 255 -1.25 8.20 -3.52
N PHE A 256 -2.20 9.12 -3.31
CA PHE A 256 -2.55 9.60 -1.98
C PHE A 256 -3.44 8.60 -1.24
N SER A 257 -3.27 8.54 0.08
CA SER A 257 -4.25 7.91 0.96
C SER A 257 -5.27 8.96 1.43
N ALA A 258 -6.55 8.63 1.35
CA ALA A 258 -7.63 9.37 2.01
C ALA A 258 -8.15 8.53 3.18
N PHE A 259 -7.35 8.40 4.24
CA PHE A 259 -7.62 7.47 5.33
C PHE A 259 -8.83 7.88 6.16
N HIS A 260 -9.75 6.95 6.36
CA HIS A 260 -11.00 7.12 7.10
C HIS A 260 -11.36 5.85 7.87
N VAL A 261 -12.05 6.01 9.01
CA VAL A 261 -12.70 4.90 9.74
C VAL A 261 -14.20 5.12 9.68
N ILE A 262 -14.91 4.22 8.97
CA ILE A 262 -16.36 4.32 8.75
C ILE A 262 -17.08 4.14 10.08
N GLY A 263 -17.99 5.07 10.39
CA GLY A 263 -18.74 5.08 11.65
C GLY A 263 -18.02 5.75 12.82
N ALA A 264 -16.83 6.36 12.59
CA ALA A 264 -16.07 7.05 13.62
C ALA A 264 -15.59 8.42 13.14
N LEU A 265 -15.26 9.29 14.11
CA LEU A 265 -14.53 10.55 13.91
C LEU A 265 -13.20 10.49 14.64
N PHE A 266 -12.17 11.04 14.06
CA PHE A 266 -10.89 11.20 14.74
C PHE A 266 -11.00 12.35 15.74
N GLN A 267 -10.82 12.04 17.03
CA GLN A 267 -10.80 13.08 18.08
C GLN A 267 -9.61 14.01 17.87
N ASN A 268 -8.45 13.43 17.62
CA ASN A 268 -7.22 14.15 17.32
C ASN A 268 -6.58 13.56 16.08
N THR A 269 -5.94 14.41 15.28
CA THR A 269 -5.11 13.99 14.15
C THR A 269 -3.83 14.80 14.13
N TYR A 270 -2.74 14.21 13.63
CA TYR A 270 -1.41 14.81 13.67
C TYR A 270 -0.69 14.49 12.35
N ALA A 271 -0.45 15.51 11.53
CA ALA A 271 0.35 15.35 10.32
C ALA A 271 1.77 14.89 10.70
N ASP A 272 2.30 13.94 9.94
CA ASP A 272 3.56 13.23 10.20
C ASP A 272 3.61 12.56 11.59
N GLY A 273 2.47 12.43 12.27
CA GLY A 273 2.42 11.90 13.64
C GLY A 273 3.05 12.81 14.68
N ASN A 274 3.45 14.04 14.32
CA ASN A 274 4.10 14.96 15.24
C ASN A 274 3.06 15.64 16.14
N PRO A 275 3.18 15.54 17.49
CA PRO A 275 2.24 16.16 18.43
C PRO A 275 2.07 17.69 18.25
N ALA A 276 3.05 18.39 17.67
CA ALA A 276 2.95 19.82 17.38
C ALA A 276 1.96 20.13 16.25
N ASN A 277 1.66 19.16 15.38
CA ASN A 277 0.74 19.32 14.24
C ASN A 277 -0.70 18.88 14.57
N LYS A 278 -1.15 19.10 15.81
CA LYS A 278 -2.45 18.63 16.30
C LYS A 278 -3.63 19.38 15.66
N GLN A 279 -4.61 18.58 15.20
CA GLN A 279 -5.92 19.03 14.75
C GLN A 279 -7.03 18.24 15.46
N TYR A 280 -8.28 18.70 15.39
CA TYR A 280 -9.43 18.12 16.10
C TYR A 280 -10.57 17.83 15.15
N GLY A 281 -11.30 16.73 15.42
CA GLY A 281 -12.61 16.45 14.82
C GLY A 281 -12.58 16.15 13.33
N ASN A 282 -11.48 15.62 12.81
CA ASN A 282 -11.38 15.27 11.41
C ASN A 282 -12.10 13.95 11.13
N GLN A 283 -12.72 13.83 9.95
CA GLN A 283 -13.34 12.58 9.48
C GLN A 283 -12.41 11.77 8.59
N THR A 284 -11.59 12.45 7.79
CA THR A 284 -10.68 11.85 6.82
C THR A 284 -9.39 12.65 6.82
N VAL A 285 -8.25 11.96 6.73
CA VAL A 285 -6.95 12.60 6.60
C VAL A 285 -6.32 12.25 5.26
N THR A 286 -5.71 13.24 4.60
CA THR A 286 -4.98 13.02 3.34
C THR A 286 -3.51 12.83 3.66
N ILE A 287 -2.97 11.68 3.24
CA ILE A 287 -1.56 11.31 3.43
C ILE A 287 -0.89 11.23 2.07
N PRO A 288 0.07 12.12 1.77
CA PRO A 288 0.80 12.07 0.51
C PRO A 288 1.68 10.82 0.44
N PRO A 289 2.12 10.40 -0.76
CA PRO A 289 3.17 9.38 -0.89
C PRO A 289 4.43 9.79 -0.12
N GLY A 290 4.99 8.86 0.66
CA GLY A 290 6.13 9.11 1.54
C GLY A 290 5.78 9.84 2.84
N GLY A 291 4.53 10.22 3.05
CA GLY A 291 4.08 10.92 4.26
C GLY A 291 3.53 9.99 5.33
N GLY A 292 3.40 10.52 6.53
CA GLY A 292 2.82 9.86 7.68
C GLY A 292 1.68 10.64 8.33
N TYR A 293 0.90 9.97 9.15
CA TYR A 293 -0.15 10.59 9.96
C TYR A 293 -0.42 9.77 11.22
N MET A 294 -0.70 10.43 12.33
CA MET A 294 -1.23 9.76 13.51
C MET A 294 -2.67 10.22 13.73
N VAL A 295 -3.59 9.27 13.98
CA VAL A 295 -4.97 9.58 14.35
C VAL A 295 -5.33 8.90 15.66
N GLU A 296 -6.12 9.60 16.49
CA GLU A 296 -6.63 9.11 17.77
C GLU A 296 -8.15 9.13 17.74
N LEU A 297 -8.75 8.01 18.14
CA LEU A 297 -10.19 7.86 18.21
C LEU A 297 -10.60 7.03 19.43
N ARG A 298 -11.84 7.28 19.91
CA ARG A 298 -12.53 6.46 20.90
C ARG A 298 -13.88 6.08 20.34
N ILE A 299 -14.13 4.79 20.25
CA ILE A 299 -15.38 4.25 19.74
C ILE A 299 -16.16 3.70 20.93
N PRO A 300 -17.27 4.33 21.32
CA PRO A 300 -17.97 3.94 22.54
C PRO A 300 -18.85 2.70 22.38
N GLU A 301 -19.30 2.39 21.17
CA GLU A 301 -20.23 1.30 20.87
C GLU A 301 -19.48 0.10 20.31
N ALA A 302 -19.79 -1.10 20.84
CA ALA A 302 -19.25 -2.36 20.33
C ALA A 302 -19.75 -2.63 18.89
N GLY A 303 -18.85 -3.05 17.99
CA GLY A 303 -19.19 -3.30 16.61
C GLY A 303 -17.96 -3.37 15.71
N LEU A 304 -18.19 -3.55 14.40
CA LEU A 304 -17.16 -3.59 13.38
C LEU A 304 -17.09 -2.24 12.66
N TYR A 305 -15.91 -1.67 12.63
CA TYR A 305 -15.65 -0.34 12.04
C TYR A 305 -14.62 -0.47 10.92
N PRO A 306 -15.04 -0.40 9.65
CA PRO A 306 -14.11 -0.48 8.53
C PRO A 306 -13.15 0.72 8.50
N PHE A 307 -11.86 0.48 8.32
CA PHE A 307 -10.93 1.52 7.92
C PHE A 307 -10.56 1.33 6.45
N VAL A 308 -10.48 2.44 5.72
CA VAL A 308 -10.33 2.43 4.27
C VAL A 308 -9.46 3.61 3.81
N THR A 309 -8.93 3.54 2.58
CA THR A 309 -8.71 4.77 1.83
C THR A 309 -10.02 5.19 1.17
N HIS A 310 -10.52 6.39 1.42
CA HIS A 310 -11.80 6.88 0.86
C HIS A 310 -11.70 7.21 -0.65
N ALA A 311 -10.53 7.03 -1.26
CA ALA A 311 -10.40 6.87 -2.70
C ALA A 311 -10.93 5.48 -3.09
N PHE A 312 -12.26 5.33 -3.16
CA PHE A 312 -12.96 4.03 -3.16
C PHE A 312 -12.58 3.08 -4.29
N ALA A 313 -12.04 3.58 -5.41
CA ALA A 313 -11.45 2.71 -6.42
C ALA A 313 -10.33 1.83 -5.85
N TYR A 314 -9.56 2.34 -4.88
CA TYR A 314 -8.47 1.61 -4.23
C TYR A 314 -8.96 0.69 -3.10
N THR A 315 -10.07 1.04 -2.46
CA THR A 315 -10.73 0.15 -1.49
C THR A 315 -11.11 -1.18 -2.16
N GLY A 316 -11.67 -1.13 -3.38
CA GLY A 316 -11.95 -2.31 -4.18
C GLY A 316 -10.70 -3.10 -4.61
N LEU A 317 -9.50 -2.50 -4.55
CA LEU A 317 -8.22 -3.16 -4.81
C LEU A 317 -7.55 -3.70 -3.52
N GLY A 318 -8.22 -3.66 -2.37
CA GLY A 318 -7.75 -4.26 -1.12
C GLY A 318 -7.37 -3.28 -0.01
N ALA A 319 -7.48 -1.95 -0.22
CA ALA A 319 -7.15 -0.93 0.79
C ALA A 319 -8.27 -0.77 1.82
N LEU A 320 -8.55 -1.87 2.53
CA LEU A 320 -9.58 -1.93 3.56
C LEU A 320 -9.17 -2.90 4.68
N GLY A 321 -9.70 -2.66 5.89
CA GLY A 321 -9.62 -3.55 7.04
C GLY A 321 -10.71 -3.23 8.04
N LEU A 322 -10.76 -3.93 9.17
CA LEU A 322 -11.74 -3.76 10.23
C LEU A 322 -11.06 -3.43 11.55
N ILE A 323 -11.69 -2.58 12.34
CA ILE A 323 -11.49 -2.48 13.78
C ILE A 323 -12.67 -3.19 14.42
N ASP A 324 -12.41 -4.22 15.23
CA ASP A 324 -13.40 -4.91 16.05
C ASP A 324 -13.39 -4.30 17.44
N VAL A 325 -14.44 -3.59 17.77
CA VAL A 325 -14.64 -2.98 19.09
C VAL A 325 -15.52 -3.90 19.94
N GLY A 326 -14.94 -4.45 21.00
CA GLY A 326 -15.67 -5.29 21.96
C GLY A 326 -15.74 -6.77 21.57
N ASN A 327 -14.93 -7.23 20.62
CA ASN A 327 -14.83 -8.63 20.20
C ASN A 327 -16.18 -9.23 19.75
N VAL A 328 -16.78 -8.56 18.77
CA VAL A 328 -18.08 -8.99 18.21
C VAL A 328 -17.88 -10.06 17.12
N PRO A 329 -18.89 -10.92 16.86
CA PRO A 329 -18.81 -11.86 15.75
C PRO A 329 -18.58 -11.18 14.41
N VAL A 330 -17.51 -11.54 13.70
CA VAL A 330 -17.28 -11.07 12.34
C VAL A 330 -18.19 -11.89 11.41
N PRO A 331 -19.17 -11.27 10.73
CA PRO A 331 -20.00 -11.99 9.78
C PRO A 331 -19.13 -12.48 8.61
N ASN A 332 -19.57 -13.57 7.97
CA ASN A 332 -18.96 -14.02 6.72
C ASN A 332 -19.16 -12.93 5.66
N MET A 333 -18.21 -12.01 5.58
CA MET A 333 -18.22 -10.95 4.58
C MET A 333 -17.79 -11.54 3.23
N PRO A 334 -18.50 -11.24 2.13
CA PRO A 334 -17.95 -11.58 0.82
C PRO A 334 -16.59 -10.91 0.68
N VAL A 335 -15.60 -11.68 0.25
CA VAL A 335 -14.30 -11.13 -0.13
C VAL A 335 -14.56 -10.10 -1.21
N ILE A 336 -14.23 -8.85 -0.95
CA ILE A 336 -14.37 -7.77 -1.93
C ILE A 336 -13.27 -8.03 -2.97
N HIS A 337 -13.69 -8.48 -4.14
CA HIS A 337 -12.84 -8.68 -5.32
C HIS A 337 -12.86 -7.43 -6.19
#